data_9b8a2a668c301e7c1e2e4ac53983f11b
#
_entry.id   9b8a2a668c301e7c1e2e4ac53983f11b
#
_cell.length_a   1.000
_cell.length_b   1.000
_cell.length_c   1.000
_cell.angle_alpha   90.00
_cell.angle_beta   90.00
_cell.angle_gamma   90.00
#
_symmetry.space_group_name_H-M   'P 1'
#
loop_
_entity.id
_entity.type
_entity.pdbx_description
1 polymer ?
#
loop_
_entity_poly.entity_id
_entity_poly.type
_entity_poly.pdbx_seq_one_letter_code
_entity_poly.pdbx_strand_id
1 'polypeptide(L)'
;MLRGIQVCVSGIALAGLTLAGAGVAGAQEPAKPEEPAKPVLTLDGESSVIIVLIRPDRTADFEAVIAKYKEAFANSDKAERKEQLAGLKIFKSPTEMGGNAAYLFIADPVVKDQEYDITRVIHEVFPSEATDMFNKYKEAFAGRQIIPLSKLP
;
A
#
# COMPACT_ATOMS: atom_id res chain seq x y z
N MET A 1 48.41 -20.47 -41.20
CA MET A 1 48.38 -20.46 -42.72
C MET A 1 47.24 -19.54 -43.10
N LEU A 2 47.63 -18.48 -43.62
CA LEU A 2 47.40 -17.78 -44.88
C LEU A 2 45.98 -17.22 -45.04
N ARG A 3 45.98 -15.90 -45.06
CA ARG A 3 45.77 -14.95 -46.16
C ARG A 3 44.30 -14.85 -46.56
N GLY A 4 43.70 -13.75 -46.55
CA GLY A 4 43.89 -12.38 -47.07
C GLY A 4 42.83 -12.14 -48.11
N ILE A 5 42.24 -11.02 -48.18
CA ILE A 5 42.38 -9.98 -49.20
C ILE A 5 41.23 -8.94 -49.02
N GLN A 6 41.68 -7.72 -48.97
CA GLN A 6 40.98 -6.46 -49.10
C GLN A 6 40.49 -6.26 -50.54
N VAL A 7 39.30 -5.68 -50.73
CA VAL A 7 39.04 -4.84 -51.91
C VAL A 7 38.13 -3.67 -51.53
N CYS A 8 38.65 -2.47 -51.65
CA CYS A 8 37.94 -1.20 -51.69
C CYS A 8 37.31 -1.01 -53.08
N VAL A 9 36.10 -0.50 -53.16
CA VAL A 9 35.66 0.33 -54.30
C VAL A 9 34.79 1.46 -53.83
N SER A 10 35.27 2.65 -54.15
CA SER A 10 34.61 3.96 -53.99
C SER A 10 33.51 4.15 -55.03
N GLY A 11 32.44 4.81 -54.64
CA GLY A 11 31.44 5.30 -55.57
C GLY A 11 30.63 6.46 -54.96
N ILE A 12 30.89 7.65 -55.45
CA ILE A 12 30.24 8.93 -55.12
C ILE A 12 28.99 9.07 -55.98
N ALA A 13 27.86 9.52 -55.45
CA ALA A 13 27.02 10.57 -56.09
C ALA A 13 25.68 10.81 -55.34
N LEU A 14 25.52 12.05 -54.94
CA LEU A 14 24.41 13.02 -55.05
C LEU A 14 23.03 12.77 -54.48
N ALA A 15 22.76 13.66 -53.53
CA ALA A 15 21.57 14.56 -53.38
C ALA A 15 20.16 13.94 -53.37
N GLY A 16 19.52 14.07 -52.23
CA GLY A 16 18.08 13.94 -52.06
C GLY A 16 17.66 14.46 -50.66
N LEU A 17 17.30 15.73 -50.61
CA LEU A 17 16.81 16.41 -49.44
C LEU A 17 15.34 15.98 -49.19
N THR A 18 15.06 15.12 -48.23
CA THR A 18 13.71 14.92 -47.71
C THR A 18 13.72 15.07 -46.19
N LEU A 19 13.14 16.16 -45.71
CA LEU A 19 12.74 16.32 -44.32
C LEU A 19 11.68 15.23 -43.97
N ALA A 20 12.07 14.26 -43.21
CA ALA A 20 11.14 13.36 -42.54
C ALA A 20 11.47 13.40 -41.05
N GLY A 21 10.49 13.82 -40.23
CA GLY A 21 10.62 13.99 -38.79
C GLY A 21 11.06 12.70 -38.13
N ALA A 22 12.19 12.74 -37.46
CA ALA A 22 12.64 11.70 -36.56
C ALA A 22 11.77 11.74 -35.32
N GLY A 23 10.77 10.86 -35.28
CA GLY A 23 10.11 10.50 -34.04
C GLY A 23 11.15 9.88 -33.11
N VAL A 24 11.50 10.58 -32.03
CA VAL A 24 12.26 10.00 -30.92
C VAL A 24 11.37 8.90 -30.33
N ALA A 25 11.62 7.65 -30.70
CA ALA A 25 11.16 6.51 -29.94
C ALA A 25 11.88 6.60 -28.59
N GLY A 26 11.18 7.15 -27.60
CA GLY A 26 11.62 7.07 -26.22
C GLY A 26 11.71 5.60 -25.85
N ALA A 27 12.93 5.07 -25.74
CA ALA A 27 13.17 3.80 -25.11
C ALA A 27 12.65 3.90 -23.68
N GLN A 28 11.51 3.30 -23.39
CA GLN A 28 11.07 3.07 -22.02
C GLN A 28 12.11 2.17 -21.39
N GLU A 29 12.88 2.74 -20.48
CA GLU A 29 13.75 2.01 -19.58
C GLU A 29 12.90 0.95 -18.88
N PRO A 30 13.29 -0.33 -18.86
CA PRO A 30 12.52 -1.37 -18.20
C PRO A 30 12.35 -0.96 -16.74
N ALA A 31 11.10 -0.84 -16.31
CA ALA A 31 10.77 -0.51 -14.93
C ALA A 31 11.53 -1.46 -14.00
N LYS A 32 12.43 -0.89 -13.20
CA LYS A 32 13.12 -1.61 -12.13
C LYS A 32 12.03 -2.31 -11.30
N PRO A 33 12.17 -3.62 -10.99
CA PRO A 33 11.25 -4.28 -10.09
C PRO A 33 11.16 -3.44 -8.81
N GLU A 34 9.98 -2.88 -8.50
CA GLU A 34 9.77 -2.18 -7.24
C GLU A 34 9.99 -3.19 -6.12
N GLU A 35 11.03 -2.97 -5.33
CA GLU A 35 11.19 -3.68 -4.05
C GLU A 35 9.89 -3.49 -3.26
N PRO A 36 9.34 -4.56 -2.65
CA PRO A 36 8.14 -4.44 -1.85
C PRO A 36 8.34 -3.34 -0.80
N ALA A 37 7.50 -2.31 -0.85
CA ALA A 37 7.60 -1.17 0.05
C ALA A 37 7.55 -1.68 1.49
N LYS A 38 8.52 -1.26 2.33
CA LYS A 38 8.54 -1.65 3.73
C LYS A 38 7.22 -1.25 4.41
N PRO A 39 6.67 -2.11 5.30
CA PRO A 39 5.50 -1.77 6.07
C PRO A 39 5.67 -0.45 6.82
N VAL A 40 4.63 0.38 6.85
CA VAL A 40 4.59 1.65 7.58
C VAL A 40 4.15 1.43 9.02
N LEU A 41 3.25 0.48 9.22
CA LEU A 41 2.74 0.11 10.53
C LEU A 41 2.83 -1.40 10.73
N THR A 42 3.83 -1.83 11.47
CA THR A 42 3.94 -3.19 12.01
C THR A 42 3.49 -3.20 13.47
N LEU A 43 3.06 -4.36 13.94
CA LEU A 43 2.69 -4.56 15.34
C LEU A 43 3.70 -5.46 16.04
N ASP A 44 4.00 -5.12 17.29
CA ASP A 44 4.87 -5.87 18.18
C ASP A 44 4.04 -6.68 19.19
N GLY A 45 4.72 -7.56 19.96
CA GLY A 45 4.07 -8.43 20.94
C GLY A 45 3.52 -9.72 20.32
N GLU A 46 2.88 -10.55 21.13
CA GLU A 46 2.11 -11.71 20.68
C GLU A 46 0.72 -11.28 20.20
N SER A 47 0.19 -10.26 20.87
CA SER A 47 -1.04 -9.57 20.54
C SER A 47 -0.83 -8.07 20.65
N SER A 48 -1.66 -7.27 20.01
CA SER A 48 -1.60 -5.80 20.08
C SER A 48 -3.00 -5.19 20.07
N VAL A 49 -3.13 -4.08 20.78
CA VAL A 49 -4.33 -3.24 20.72
C VAL A 49 -3.98 -1.90 20.11
N ILE A 50 -4.70 -1.51 19.06
CA ILE A 50 -4.63 -0.17 18.49
C ILE A 50 -5.91 0.55 18.88
N ILE A 51 -5.79 1.65 19.62
CA ILE A 51 -6.90 2.54 19.94
C ILE A 51 -6.85 3.68 18.91
N VAL A 52 -7.93 3.83 18.14
CA VAL A 52 -8.08 4.91 17.17
C VAL A 52 -9.18 5.85 17.66
N LEU A 53 -8.84 7.12 17.82
CA LEU A 53 -9.77 8.18 18.20
C LEU A 53 -10.27 8.90 16.97
N ILE A 54 -11.58 9.03 16.87
CA ILE A 54 -12.28 9.57 15.70
C ILE A 54 -13.17 10.72 16.14
N ARG A 55 -13.17 11.80 15.37
CA ARG A 55 -14.07 12.92 15.61
C ARG A 55 -15.54 12.46 15.60
N PRO A 56 -16.36 12.87 16.56
CA PRO A 56 -17.74 12.36 16.73
C PRO A 56 -18.62 12.56 15.49
N ASP A 57 -18.42 13.67 14.77
CA ASP A 57 -19.16 14.03 13.55
C ASP A 57 -18.70 13.25 12.29
N ARG A 58 -17.65 12.43 12.39
CA ARG A 58 -17.05 11.66 11.29
C ARG A 58 -17.06 10.15 11.51
N THR A 59 -17.82 9.66 12.46
CA THR A 59 -17.87 8.22 12.77
C THR A 59 -18.38 7.39 11.59
N ALA A 60 -19.38 7.88 10.85
CA ALA A 60 -19.92 7.19 9.68
C ALA A 60 -18.88 7.05 8.55
N ASP A 61 -18.10 8.10 8.29
CA ASP A 61 -17.01 8.07 7.31
C ASP A 61 -15.95 7.04 7.71
N PHE A 62 -15.58 7.01 8.98
CA PHE A 62 -14.60 6.06 9.48
C PHE A 62 -15.13 4.61 9.47
N GLU A 63 -16.40 4.38 9.77
CA GLU A 63 -17.02 3.06 9.70
C GLU A 63 -17.04 2.52 8.25
N ALA A 64 -17.24 3.40 7.25
CA ALA A 64 -17.08 3.04 5.85
C ALA A 64 -15.62 2.65 5.51
N VAL A 65 -14.64 3.37 6.06
CA VAL A 65 -13.21 3.02 5.92
C VAL A 65 -12.91 1.66 6.55
N ILE A 66 -13.44 1.36 7.75
CA ILE A 66 -13.29 0.04 8.41
C ILE A 66 -13.88 -1.07 7.54
N ALA A 67 -15.06 -0.85 6.96
CA ALA A 67 -15.69 -1.85 6.09
C ALA A 67 -14.80 -2.16 4.88
N LYS A 68 -14.26 -1.12 4.23
CA LYS A 68 -13.33 -1.28 3.10
C LYS A 68 -12.01 -1.94 3.53
N TYR A 69 -11.50 -1.64 4.72
CA TYR A 69 -10.29 -2.27 5.28
C TYR A 69 -10.47 -3.78 5.47
N LYS A 70 -11.59 -4.22 6.04
CA LYS A 70 -11.92 -5.65 6.16
C LYS A 70 -12.08 -6.32 4.79
N GLU A 71 -12.72 -5.63 3.85
CA GLU A 71 -12.88 -6.10 2.48
C GLU A 71 -11.52 -6.28 1.79
N ALA A 72 -10.57 -5.36 2.02
CA ALA A 72 -9.22 -5.46 1.48
C ALA A 72 -8.48 -6.69 1.99
N PHE A 73 -8.57 -7.01 3.27
CA PHE A 73 -8.00 -8.26 3.79
C PHE A 73 -8.64 -9.50 3.17
N ALA A 74 -9.97 -9.51 3.04
CA ALA A 74 -10.70 -10.66 2.50
C ALA A 74 -10.40 -10.93 1.03
N ASN A 75 -10.21 -9.86 0.24
CA ASN A 75 -9.97 -9.92 -1.20
C ASN A 75 -8.48 -9.94 -1.60
N SER A 76 -7.57 -9.87 -0.63
CA SER A 76 -6.14 -9.95 -0.91
C SER A 76 -5.74 -11.36 -1.33
N ASP A 77 -4.84 -11.45 -2.31
CA ASP A 77 -4.25 -12.72 -2.74
C ASP A 77 -3.16 -13.23 -1.77
N LYS A 78 -2.72 -12.39 -0.83
CA LYS A 78 -1.68 -12.73 0.15
C LYS A 78 -2.26 -13.56 1.29
N ALA A 79 -1.63 -14.70 1.59
CA ALA A 79 -2.05 -15.58 2.69
C ALA A 79 -1.99 -14.85 4.06
N GLU A 80 -0.96 -14.03 4.26
CA GLU A 80 -0.74 -13.26 5.48
C GLU A 80 -1.89 -12.27 5.77
N ARG A 81 -2.54 -11.74 4.73
CA ARG A 81 -3.73 -10.85 4.89
C ARG A 81 -4.92 -11.62 5.44
N LYS A 82 -5.10 -12.87 5.05
CA LYS A 82 -6.16 -13.73 5.57
C LYS A 82 -5.90 -14.12 7.03
N GLU A 83 -4.63 -14.37 7.38
CA GLU A 83 -4.23 -14.61 8.76
C GLU A 83 -4.46 -13.36 9.62
N GLN A 84 -4.07 -12.19 9.15
CA GLN A 84 -4.35 -10.92 9.83
C GLN A 84 -5.86 -10.73 10.07
N LEU A 85 -6.69 -10.98 9.05
CA LEU A 85 -8.14 -10.86 9.17
C LEU A 85 -8.71 -11.83 10.22
N ALA A 86 -8.21 -13.06 10.28
CA ALA A 86 -8.65 -14.06 11.24
C ALA A 86 -8.34 -13.64 12.70
N GLY A 87 -7.20 -12.99 12.92
CA GLY A 87 -6.79 -12.49 14.24
C GLY A 87 -7.31 -11.09 14.57
N LEU A 88 -7.86 -10.33 13.60
CA LEU A 88 -8.24 -8.94 13.79
C LEU A 88 -9.70 -8.81 14.25
N LYS A 89 -9.89 -8.21 15.42
CA LYS A 89 -11.20 -7.85 15.97
C LYS A 89 -11.29 -6.33 16.11
N ILE A 90 -12.39 -5.75 15.65
CA ILE A 90 -12.60 -4.30 15.70
C ILE A 90 -13.87 -4.01 16.49
N PHE A 91 -13.73 -3.16 17.51
CA PHE A 91 -14.81 -2.75 18.41
C PHE A 91 -14.95 -1.23 18.40
N LYS A 92 -16.16 -0.75 18.57
CA LYS A 92 -16.45 0.64 18.90
C LYS A 92 -16.73 0.71 20.40
N SER A 93 -16.06 1.59 21.13
CA SER A 93 -16.36 1.84 22.53
C SER A 93 -17.71 2.57 22.67
N PRO A 94 -18.56 2.18 23.62
CA PRO A 94 -19.76 2.93 23.93
C PRO A 94 -19.46 4.25 24.66
N THR A 95 -18.22 4.40 25.19
CA THR A 95 -17.75 5.58 25.91
C THR A 95 -16.72 6.33 25.08
N GLU A 96 -16.91 7.64 24.97
CA GLU A 96 -15.94 8.52 24.33
C GLU A 96 -14.66 8.65 25.15
N MET A 97 -13.53 8.85 24.45
CA MET A 97 -12.24 9.12 25.06
C MET A 97 -11.76 10.51 24.64
N GLY A 98 -11.69 11.43 25.61
CA GLY A 98 -11.27 12.81 25.33
C GLY A 98 -12.19 13.54 24.34
N GLY A 99 -13.52 13.27 24.39
CA GLY A 99 -14.51 13.86 23.49
C GLY A 99 -14.49 13.30 22.06
N ASN A 100 -13.82 12.15 21.85
CA ASN A 100 -13.75 11.46 20.56
C ASN A 100 -14.33 10.05 20.68
N ALA A 101 -14.95 9.56 19.61
CA ALA A 101 -15.34 8.17 19.50
C ALA A 101 -14.09 7.27 19.46
N ALA A 102 -14.07 6.22 20.27
CA ALA A 102 -12.94 5.31 20.36
C ALA A 102 -13.22 3.98 19.65
N TYR A 103 -12.30 3.56 18.79
CA TYR A 103 -12.32 2.27 18.13
C TYR A 103 -11.09 1.46 18.54
N LEU A 104 -11.30 0.20 18.89
CA LEU A 104 -10.26 -0.71 19.33
C LEU A 104 -10.05 -1.77 18.25
N PHE A 105 -8.86 -1.83 17.73
CA PHE A 105 -8.42 -2.89 16.83
C PHE A 105 -7.54 -3.85 17.63
N ILE A 106 -7.96 -5.07 17.79
CA ILE A 106 -7.24 -6.10 18.54
C ILE A 106 -6.70 -7.09 17.52
N ALA A 107 -5.39 -7.18 17.41
CA ALA A 107 -4.71 -8.21 16.64
C ALA A 107 -4.24 -9.32 17.58
N ASP A 108 -4.80 -10.52 17.46
CA ASP A 108 -4.49 -11.68 18.30
C ASP A 108 -4.72 -12.99 17.51
N PRO A 109 -3.63 -13.68 17.08
CA PRO A 109 -2.23 -13.27 17.19
C PRO A 109 -1.84 -12.12 16.24
N VAL A 110 -0.72 -11.47 16.55
CA VAL A 110 -0.08 -10.53 15.62
C VAL A 110 0.66 -11.30 14.53
N VAL A 111 0.41 -10.99 13.26
CA VAL A 111 1.21 -11.47 12.14
C VAL A 111 2.40 -10.51 11.97
N LYS A 112 3.60 -10.99 12.29
CA LYS A 112 4.83 -10.19 12.33
C LYS A 112 5.22 -9.68 10.95
N ASP A 113 5.88 -8.52 10.93
CA ASP A 113 6.44 -7.90 9.73
C ASP A 113 5.42 -7.60 8.64
N GLN A 114 4.12 -7.62 8.98
CA GLN A 114 3.04 -7.32 8.06
C GLN A 114 2.49 -5.90 8.28
N GLU A 115 1.98 -5.32 7.19
CA GLU A 115 1.36 -4.00 7.20
C GLU A 115 -0.01 -4.03 7.87
N TYR A 116 -0.22 -3.14 8.85
CA TYR A 116 -1.50 -2.92 9.53
C TYR A 116 -2.07 -1.50 9.30
N ASP A 117 -1.37 -0.64 8.55
CA ASP A 117 -1.91 0.68 8.22
C ASP A 117 -3.14 0.55 7.32
N ILE A 118 -4.25 1.12 7.78
CA ILE A 118 -5.56 1.03 7.13
C ILE A 118 -5.48 1.48 5.67
N THR A 119 -4.83 2.61 5.42
CA THR A 119 -4.78 3.22 4.09
C THR A 119 -3.89 2.44 3.13
N ARG A 120 -2.81 1.88 3.63
CA ARG A 120 -1.89 1.05 2.84
C ARG A 120 -2.52 -0.28 2.43
N VAL A 121 -3.20 -0.95 3.35
CA VAL A 121 -3.90 -2.20 3.06
C VAL A 121 -5.05 -1.98 2.06
N ILE A 122 -5.80 -0.89 2.20
CA ILE A 122 -6.85 -0.55 1.21
C ILE A 122 -6.22 -0.26 -0.16
N HIS A 123 -5.13 0.52 -0.21
CA HIS A 123 -4.46 0.85 -1.46
C HIS A 123 -3.91 -0.40 -2.17
N GLU A 124 -3.43 -1.38 -1.43
CA GLU A 124 -2.89 -2.63 -1.98
C GLU A 124 -3.91 -3.37 -2.85
N VAL A 125 -5.19 -3.37 -2.44
CA VAL A 125 -6.25 -4.15 -3.08
C VAL A 125 -7.18 -3.28 -3.92
N PHE A 126 -7.44 -2.04 -3.49
CA PHE A 126 -8.37 -1.10 -4.12
C PHE A 126 -7.70 0.25 -4.45
N PRO A 127 -6.69 0.29 -5.33
CA PRO A 127 -5.94 1.52 -5.61
C PRO A 127 -6.81 2.66 -6.15
N SER A 128 -7.89 2.35 -6.88
CA SER A 128 -8.81 3.37 -7.42
C SER A 128 -9.67 4.05 -6.35
N GLU A 129 -9.93 3.39 -5.23
CA GLU A 129 -10.75 3.90 -4.12
C GLU A 129 -9.87 4.47 -2.97
N ALA A 130 -8.58 4.20 -3.01
CA ALA A 130 -7.65 4.50 -1.91
C ALA A 130 -7.61 5.98 -1.54
N THR A 131 -7.67 6.88 -2.52
CA THR A 131 -7.63 8.33 -2.27
C THR A 131 -8.87 8.81 -1.52
N ASP A 132 -10.07 8.34 -1.87
CA ASP A 132 -11.30 8.67 -1.17
C ASP A 132 -11.29 8.15 0.27
N MET A 133 -10.89 6.88 0.45
CA MET A 133 -10.77 6.27 1.79
C MET A 133 -9.73 6.98 2.65
N PHE A 134 -8.59 7.37 2.07
CA PHE A 134 -7.57 8.16 2.76
C PHE A 134 -8.11 9.50 3.23
N ASN A 135 -8.84 10.23 2.39
CA ASN A 135 -9.41 11.53 2.74
C ASN A 135 -10.44 11.40 3.88
N LYS A 136 -11.35 10.44 3.79
CA LYS A 136 -12.31 10.14 4.86
C LYS A 136 -11.61 9.81 6.18
N TYR A 137 -10.59 8.94 6.13
CA TYR A 137 -9.82 8.59 7.32
C TYR A 137 -9.08 9.80 7.90
N LYS A 138 -8.37 10.55 7.06
CA LYS A 138 -7.63 11.75 7.48
C LYS A 138 -8.52 12.80 8.13
N GLU A 139 -9.69 13.05 7.57
CA GLU A 139 -10.65 14.02 8.13
C GLU A 139 -11.27 13.54 9.43
N ALA A 140 -11.49 12.24 9.59
CA ALA A 140 -12.06 11.64 10.78
C ALA A 140 -11.05 11.49 11.93
N PHE A 141 -9.78 11.34 11.62
CA PHE A 141 -8.73 10.97 12.56
C PHE A 141 -8.46 12.07 13.60
N ALA A 142 -8.51 11.71 14.89
CA ALA A 142 -8.17 12.57 16.01
C ALA A 142 -6.90 12.10 16.73
N GLY A 143 -6.61 10.79 16.74
CA GLY A 143 -5.41 10.27 17.38
C GLY A 143 -5.34 8.75 17.35
N ARG A 144 -4.16 8.21 17.68
CA ARG A 144 -3.93 6.76 17.74
C ARG A 144 -2.95 6.43 18.86
N GLN A 145 -3.21 5.32 19.55
CA GLN A 145 -2.32 4.70 20.50
C GLN A 145 -2.17 3.21 20.16
N ILE A 146 -0.95 2.69 20.25
CA ILE A 146 -0.65 1.27 20.02
C ILE A 146 -0.09 0.70 21.30
N ILE A 147 -0.65 -0.42 21.75
CA ILE A 147 -0.29 -1.10 23.00
C ILE A 147 0.06 -2.55 22.64
N PRO A 148 1.35 -2.90 22.60
CA PRO A 148 1.75 -4.28 22.46
C PRO A 148 1.43 -5.04 23.74
N LEU A 149 0.98 -6.29 23.59
CA LEU A 149 0.62 -7.16 24.70
C LEU A 149 1.47 -8.42 24.67
N SER A 150 1.81 -8.90 25.86
CA SER A 150 2.42 -10.21 26.07
C SER A 150 1.50 -11.05 26.94
N LYS A 151 1.39 -12.34 26.60
CA LYS A 151 0.59 -13.26 27.39
C LYS A 151 1.25 -13.48 28.75
N LEU A 152 0.46 -13.46 29.81
CA LEU A 152 0.94 -13.83 31.13
C LEU A 152 1.13 -15.35 31.19
N PRO A 153 2.16 -15.82 31.94
CA PRO A 153 2.42 -17.25 32.13
C PRO A 153 1.29 -17.97 32.89
#